data_fe3375b97650ec431702fbb975abf897
#
_entry.id   fe3375b97650ec431702fbb975abf897
#
_cell.length_a   1.000
_cell.length_b   1.000
_cell.length_c   1.000
_cell.angle_alpha   90.00
_cell.angle_beta   90.00
_cell.angle_gamma   90.00
#
_symmetry.space_group_name_H-M   'P 1'
#
loop_
_entity.id
_entity.type
_entity.pdbx_description
1 polymer ?
#
loop_
_entity_poly.entity_id
_entity_poly.type
_entity_poly.pdbx_seq_one_letter_code
_entity_poly.pdbx_strand_id
1 'polypeptide(L)'
;WEEFEDKVDRIVTIGAFEAFKMERYAAFFERAHNILPDDGRMLLHTILTYTQKQQYERGVPITMNDLRFARFIGTEIFPGGQLPAQEDIFRFAGEAGFSVQQVQLLQEHYERTLNIWAAALEANREQAVAIQSQEVYDRYMKYLTGCAKLFRQGYTDVDQFTLEK
;
A
#
# COMPACT_ATOMS: atom_id res chain seq x y z
N TRP A 1 11.80 -10.17 7.93
CA TRP A 1 12.66 -8.98 8.14
C TRP A 1 13.13 -8.85 9.59
N GLU A 2 12.39 -9.32 10.56
CA GLU A 2 12.70 -9.21 11.99
C GLU A 2 14.00 -9.89 12.39
N GLU A 3 14.36 -10.96 11.72
CA GLU A 3 15.60 -11.74 11.96
C GLU A 3 16.77 -11.34 11.06
N PHE A 4 16.55 -10.38 10.14
CA PHE A 4 17.58 -9.96 9.20
C PHE A 4 18.53 -8.95 9.88
N GLU A 5 19.83 -9.31 9.99
CA GLU A 5 20.86 -8.51 10.67
C GLU A 5 22.05 -8.11 9.79
N ASP A 6 22.13 -8.67 8.57
CA ASP A 6 23.22 -8.37 7.67
C ASP A 6 23.22 -6.89 7.28
N LYS A 7 24.41 -6.31 7.14
CA LYS A 7 24.56 -4.94 6.63
C LYS A 7 24.30 -4.90 5.14
N VAL A 8 23.61 -3.87 4.71
CA VAL A 8 23.25 -3.65 3.30
C VAL A 8 23.48 -2.20 2.91
N ASP A 9 23.81 -1.94 1.64
CA ASP A 9 24.06 -0.58 1.16
C ASP A 9 22.76 0.19 0.91
N ARG A 10 21.70 -0.50 0.50
CA ARG A 10 20.41 0.09 0.13
C ARG A 10 19.27 -0.87 0.50
N ILE A 11 18.12 -0.30 0.82
CA ILE A 11 16.89 -1.07 1.07
C ILE A 11 15.82 -0.63 0.07
N VAL A 12 15.13 -1.61 -0.50
CA VAL A 12 13.92 -1.38 -1.30
C VAL A 12 12.80 -2.26 -0.77
N THR A 13 11.66 -1.65 -0.43
CA THR A 13 10.46 -2.36 -0.04
C THR A 13 9.28 -1.90 -0.88
N ILE A 14 8.59 -2.84 -1.51
CA ILE A 14 7.48 -2.58 -2.43
C ILE A 14 6.31 -3.46 -2.06
N GLY A 15 5.23 -2.87 -1.55
CA GLY A 15 3.98 -3.57 -1.23
C GLY A 15 4.07 -4.61 -0.11
N ALA A 16 5.10 -4.56 0.74
CA ALA A 16 5.26 -5.45 1.88
C ALA A 16 4.84 -4.78 3.21
N PHE A 17 4.93 -3.45 3.25
CA PHE A 17 4.74 -2.68 4.48
C PHE A 17 3.30 -2.78 5.02
N GLU A 18 2.31 -2.92 4.14
CA GLU A 18 0.89 -3.08 4.46
C GLU A 18 0.59 -4.35 5.28
N ALA A 19 1.48 -5.34 5.22
CA ALA A 19 1.35 -6.58 5.98
C ALA A 19 1.97 -6.51 7.39
N PHE A 20 2.77 -5.47 7.70
CA PHE A 20 3.53 -5.41 8.96
C PHE A 20 2.69 -5.03 10.17
N LYS A 21 1.56 -4.38 10.01
CA LYS A 21 0.75 -3.75 11.05
C LYS A 21 1.45 -2.59 11.75
N MET A 22 0.68 -1.62 12.19
CA MET A 22 1.19 -0.37 12.79
C MET A 22 2.06 -0.59 14.02
N GLU A 23 1.77 -1.60 14.82
CA GLU A 23 2.54 -1.96 16.03
C GLU A 23 4.01 -2.35 15.74
N ARG A 24 4.33 -2.70 14.49
CA ARG A 24 5.66 -3.10 14.06
C ARG A 24 6.41 -2.04 13.25
N TYR A 25 5.78 -0.92 12.94
CA TYR A 25 6.40 0.11 12.09
C TYR A 25 7.64 0.71 12.75
N ALA A 26 7.60 1.02 14.05
CA ALA A 26 8.76 1.52 14.78
C ALA A 26 9.96 0.55 14.67
N ALA A 27 9.73 -0.73 14.99
CA ALA A 27 10.77 -1.75 14.93
C ALA A 27 11.31 -1.97 13.51
N PHE A 28 10.46 -1.86 12.50
CA PHE A 28 10.87 -1.97 11.09
C PHE A 28 11.81 -0.82 10.69
N PHE A 29 11.45 0.43 10.96
CA PHE A 29 12.30 1.57 10.63
C PHE A 29 13.59 1.59 11.44
N GLU A 30 13.54 1.25 12.72
CA GLU A 30 14.74 1.11 13.57
C GLU A 30 15.69 0.03 13.03
N ARG A 31 15.18 -1.13 12.64
CA ARG A 31 15.97 -2.20 12.02
C ARG A 31 16.57 -1.74 10.71
N ALA A 32 15.78 -1.16 9.82
CA ALA A 32 16.23 -0.64 8.53
C ALA A 32 17.36 0.39 8.70
N HIS A 33 17.21 1.32 9.64
CA HIS A 33 18.22 2.31 9.95
C HIS A 33 19.52 1.67 10.47
N ASN A 34 19.42 0.67 11.35
CA ASN A 34 20.59 0.02 11.97
C ASN A 34 21.43 -0.79 10.98
N ILE A 35 20.82 -1.39 9.95
CA ILE A 35 21.54 -2.21 8.96
C ILE A 35 22.12 -1.41 7.81
N LEU A 36 21.69 -0.16 7.61
CA LEU A 36 22.21 0.75 6.59
C LEU A 36 23.50 1.47 7.05
N PRO A 37 24.45 1.80 6.14
CA PRO A 37 25.56 2.69 6.41
C PRO A 37 25.09 4.14 6.58
N ASP A 38 25.99 5.05 6.99
CA ASP A 38 25.63 6.46 7.26
C ASP A 38 25.17 7.23 6.01
N ASP A 39 25.58 6.80 4.80
CA ASP A 39 25.08 7.30 3.52
C ASP A 39 23.98 6.40 2.93
N GLY A 40 23.37 5.57 3.76
CA GLY A 40 22.38 4.58 3.38
C GLY A 40 21.07 5.20 2.92
N ARG A 41 20.43 4.57 1.93
CA ARG A 41 19.12 4.98 1.42
C ARG A 41 18.13 3.83 1.41
N MET A 42 16.89 4.16 1.69
CA MET A 42 15.77 3.25 1.60
C MET A 42 14.68 3.81 0.69
N LEU A 43 14.17 2.99 -0.22
CA LEU A 43 12.94 3.25 -0.95
C LEU A 43 11.81 2.46 -0.29
N LEU A 44 10.82 3.18 0.22
CA LEU A 44 9.57 2.62 0.72
C LEU A 44 8.44 2.95 -0.25
N HIS A 45 7.86 1.90 -0.88
CA HIS A 45 6.70 2.00 -1.75
C HIS A 45 5.53 1.29 -1.07
N THR A 46 4.51 2.03 -0.69
CA THR A 46 3.37 1.50 0.05
C THR A 46 2.05 2.16 -0.32
N ILE A 47 0.96 1.41 -0.19
CA ILE A 47 -0.40 1.95 -0.27
C ILE A 47 -0.68 2.71 1.01
N LEU A 48 -1.31 3.87 0.88
CA LEU A 48 -1.70 4.75 1.98
C LEU A 48 -3.21 4.90 2.06
N THR A 49 -3.67 5.22 3.26
CA THR A 49 -5.04 5.68 3.49
C THR A 49 -5.03 7.12 3.99
N TYR A 50 -6.14 7.83 3.75
CA TYR A 50 -6.37 9.14 4.34
C TYR A 50 -7.24 9.01 5.58
N THR A 51 -6.95 9.79 6.63
CA THR A 51 -7.80 9.89 7.81
C THR A 51 -9.18 10.46 7.45
N GLN A 52 -10.20 10.21 8.26
CA GLN A 52 -11.55 10.77 8.02
C GLN A 52 -11.52 12.30 7.88
N LYS A 53 -10.68 12.99 8.66
CA LYS A 53 -10.49 14.43 8.59
C LYS A 53 -9.95 14.83 7.22
N GLN A 54 -8.87 14.20 6.75
CA GLN A 54 -8.27 14.47 5.44
C GLN A 54 -9.25 14.18 4.30
N GLN A 55 -10.02 13.09 4.39
CA GLN A 55 -11.04 12.77 3.38
C GLN A 55 -12.13 13.84 3.33
N TYR A 56 -12.57 14.33 4.48
CA TYR A 56 -13.54 15.42 4.54
C TYR A 56 -12.98 16.73 3.95
N GLU A 57 -11.74 17.10 4.31
CA GLU A 57 -11.06 18.29 3.79
C GLU A 57 -10.81 18.21 2.26
N ARG A 58 -10.62 17.01 1.74
CA ARG A 58 -10.47 16.73 0.30
C ARG A 58 -11.81 16.66 -0.45
N GLY A 59 -12.94 16.77 0.25
CA GLY A 59 -14.27 16.67 -0.36
C GLY A 59 -14.64 15.24 -0.80
N VAL A 60 -14.05 14.22 -0.21
CA VAL A 60 -14.25 12.80 -0.54
C VAL A 60 -14.91 12.09 0.65
N PRO A 61 -16.24 12.27 0.86
CA PRO A 61 -16.92 11.68 2.00
C PRO A 61 -17.03 10.15 1.86
N ILE A 62 -16.77 9.44 2.96
CA ILE A 62 -16.92 7.98 3.02
C ILE A 62 -18.41 7.61 2.94
N THR A 63 -18.75 6.72 2.00
CA THR A 63 -20.09 6.16 1.88
C THR A 63 -20.18 4.78 2.54
N MET A 64 -21.41 4.32 2.81
CA MET A 64 -21.63 2.95 3.29
C MET A 64 -21.15 1.87 2.32
N ASN A 65 -21.13 2.17 1.01
CA ASN A 65 -20.60 1.24 0.03
C ASN A 65 -19.07 1.14 0.11
N ASP A 66 -18.38 2.24 0.38
CA ASP A 66 -16.92 2.25 0.55
C ASP A 66 -16.53 1.49 1.82
N LEU A 67 -17.28 1.61 2.91
CA LEU A 67 -17.08 0.81 4.13
C LEU A 67 -17.29 -0.69 3.88
N ARG A 68 -18.34 -1.07 3.12
CA ARG A 68 -18.58 -2.47 2.75
C ARG A 68 -17.44 -3.01 1.86
N PHE A 69 -16.94 -2.19 0.93
CA PHE A 69 -15.84 -2.57 0.08
C PHE A 69 -14.52 -2.69 0.88
N ALA A 70 -14.23 -1.76 1.79
CA ALA A 70 -13.07 -1.85 2.69
C ALA A 70 -13.11 -3.12 3.54
N ARG A 71 -14.31 -3.48 4.07
CA ARG A 71 -14.49 -4.74 4.78
C ARG A 71 -14.20 -5.95 3.88
N PHE A 72 -14.71 -5.96 2.65
CA PHE A 72 -14.43 -7.03 1.68
C PHE A 72 -12.93 -7.18 1.43
N ILE A 73 -12.20 -6.07 1.23
CA ILE A 73 -10.74 -6.10 1.06
C ILE A 73 -10.06 -6.73 2.29
N GLY A 74 -10.42 -6.27 3.49
CA GLY A 74 -9.80 -6.74 4.74
C GLY A 74 -10.18 -8.16 5.16
N THR A 75 -11.23 -8.76 4.58
CA THR A 75 -11.66 -10.12 4.92
C THR A 75 -11.33 -11.14 3.83
N GLU A 76 -11.41 -10.76 2.57
CA GLU A 76 -11.35 -11.71 1.45
C GLU A 76 -10.10 -11.59 0.57
N ILE A 77 -9.42 -10.43 0.58
CA ILE A 77 -8.25 -10.17 -0.27
C ILE A 77 -6.97 -10.09 0.57
N PHE A 78 -6.94 -9.22 1.58
CA PHE A 78 -5.78 -8.98 2.44
C PHE A 78 -6.15 -9.10 3.93
N PRO A 79 -6.43 -10.31 4.44
CA PRO A 79 -6.78 -10.49 5.86
C PRO A 79 -5.69 -9.97 6.78
N GLY A 80 -6.04 -9.02 7.66
CA GLY A 80 -5.13 -8.43 8.63
C GLY A 80 -4.21 -7.33 8.09
N GLY A 81 -4.29 -6.99 6.80
CA GLY A 81 -3.57 -5.85 6.22
C GLY A 81 -4.02 -4.51 6.83
N GLN A 82 -3.08 -3.60 7.01
CA GLN A 82 -3.34 -2.24 7.48
C GLN A 82 -2.64 -1.25 6.55
N LEU A 83 -3.35 -0.17 6.22
CA LEU A 83 -2.77 0.91 5.43
C LEU A 83 -2.33 2.04 6.37
N PRO A 84 -1.06 2.48 6.31
CA PRO A 84 -0.60 3.65 7.05
C PRO A 84 -1.19 4.93 6.46
N ALA A 85 -1.24 5.98 7.27
CA ALA A 85 -1.33 7.34 6.76
C ALA A 85 0.08 7.86 6.40
N GLN A 86 0.16 8.88 5.56
CA GLN A 86 1.45 9.48 5.18
C GLN A 86 2.21 10.01 6.42
N GLU A 87 1.48 10.60 7.37
CA GLU A 87 2.04 11.11 8.63
C GLU A 87 2.66 10.01 9.49
N ASP A 88 2.12 8.79 9.43
CA ASP A 88 2.71 7.65 10.15
C ASP A 88 4.10 7.33 9.59
N ILE A 89 4.28 7.39 8.27
CA ILE A 89 5.59 7.18 7.64
C ILE A 89 6.58 8.25 8.09
N PHE A 90 6.20 9.54 8.02
CA PHE A 90 7.06 10.63 8.47
C PHE A 90 7.45 10.48 9.94
N ARG A 91 6.49 10.15 10.79
CA ARG A 91 6.72 10.00 12.22
C ARG A 91 7.65 8.84 12.53
N PHE A 92 7.34 7.63 12.09
CA PHE A 92 8.15 6.44 12.42
C PHE A 92 9.53 6.46 11.77
N ALA A 93 9.64 6.95 10.54
CA ALA A 93 10.93 7.12 9.88
C ALA A 93 11.81 8.17 10.61
N GLY A 94 11.22 9.32 10.98
CA GLY A 94 11.92 10.37 11.72
C GLY A 94 12.34 9.94 13.12
N GLU A 95 11.49 9.22 13.86
CA GLU A 95 11.81 8.66 15.18
C GLU A 95 12.98 7.67 15.11
N ALA A 96 13.10 6.93 13.99
CA ALA A 96 14.22 6.00 13.76
C ALA A 96 15.51 6.68 13.26
N GLY A 97 15.48 7.98 12.94
CA GLY A 97 16.64 8.76 12.48
C GLY A 97 16.72 8.97 10.96
N PHE A 98 15.73 8.53 10.19
CA PHE A 98 15.67 8.82 8.76
C PHE A 98 15.19 10.24 8.47
N SER A 99 15.72 10.83 7.41
CA SER A 99 15.16 12.01 6.76
C SER A 99 14.43 11.63 5.47
N VAL A 100 13.21 12.12 5.28
CA VAL A 100 12.44 11.91 4.04
C VAL A 100 12.89 12.94 3.02
N GLN A 101 13.58 12.51 1.97
CA GLN A 101 14.12 13.37 0.92
C GLN A 101 13.12 13.66 -0.19
N GLN A 102 12.30 12.67 -0.51
CA GLN A 102 11.32 12.77 -1.59
C GLN A 102 10.10 11.91 -1.30
N VAL A 103 8.94 12.40 -1.68
CA VAL A 103 7.70 11.63 -1.79
C VAL A 103 7.18 11.75 -3.21
N GLN A 104 6.98 10.62 -3.88
CA GLN A 104 6.38 10.55 -5.20
C GLN A 104 4.98 9.94 -5.09
N LEU A 105 3.97 10.69 -5.48
CA LEU A 105 2.57 10.25 -5.50
C LEU A 105 2.29 9.47 -6.78
N LEU A 106 1.63 8.33 -6.68
CA LEU A 106 1.39 7.40 -7.79
C LEU A 106 -0.09 7.04 -7.95
N GLN A 107 -1.01 7.81 -7.37
CA GLN A 107 -2.45 7.57 -7.38
C GLN A 107 -2.98 7.26 -8.79
N GLU A 108 -2.72 8.14 -9.75
CA GLU A 108 -3.19 7.99 -11.13
C GLU A 108 -2.55 6.79 -11.85
N HIS A 109 -1.30 6.48 -11.53
CA HIS A 109 -0.59 5.32 -12.08
C HIS A 109 -1.24 4.02 -11.62
N TYR A 110 -1.65 3.95 -10.34
CA TYR A 110 -2.28 2.74 -9.80
C TYR A 110 -3.72 2.56 -10.26
N GLU A 111 -4.49 3.63 -10.42
CA GLU A 111 -5.80 3.55 -11.10
C GLU A 111 -5.65 2.91 -12.48
N ARG A 112 -4.70 3.40 -13.29
CA ARG A 112 -4.42 2.88 -14.62
C ARG A 112 -3.98 1.42 -14.59
N THR A 113 -3.07 1.06 -13.68
CA THR A 113 -2.56 -0.31 -13.52
C THR A 113 -3.70 -1.28 -13.20
N LEU A 114 -4.56 -0.94 -12.24
CA LEU A 114 -5.69 -1.78 -11.84
C LEU A 114 -6.71 -1.94 -12.98
N ASN A 115 -6.97 -0.89 -13.75
CA ASN A 115 -7.85 -0.97 -14.92
C ASN A 115 -7.27 -1.88 -16.02
N ILE A 116 -5.94 -1.83 -16.26
CA ILE A 116 -5.25 -2.72 -17.21
C ILE A 116 -5.35 -4.17 -16.73
N TRP A 117 -5.13 -4.43 -15.45
CA TRP A 117 -5.25 -5.78 -14.89
C TRP A 117 -6.69 -6.32 -14.96
N ALA A 118 -7.69 -5.48 -14.66
CA ALA A 118 -9.10 -5.86 -14.76
C ALA A 118 -9.46 -6.21 -16.22
N ALA A 119 -9.06 -5.40 -17.20
CA ALA A 119 -9.29 -5.67 -18.61
C ALA A 119 -8.58 -6.95 -19.08
N ALA A 120 -7.35 -7.19 -18.64
CA ALA A 120 -6.63 -8.41 -18.96
C ALA A 120 -7.29 -9.66 -18.34
N LEU A 121 -7.76 -9.57 -17.09
CA LEU A 121 -8.50 -10.65 -16.44
C LEU A 121 -9.82 -10.95 -17.14
N GLU A 122 -10.55 -9.91 -17.55
CA GLU A 122 -11.80 -10.04 -18.30
C GLU A 122 -11.58 -10.71 -19.68
N ALA A 123 -10.56 -10.27 -20.42
CA ALA A 123 -10.20 -10.84 -21.71
C ALA A 123 -9.80 -12.32 -21.64
N ASN A 124 -9.32 -12.78 -20.48
CA ASN A 124 -8.92 -14.17 -20.25
C ASN A 124 -9.86 -14.92 -19.28
N ARG A 125 -11.12 -14.50 -19.21
CA ARG A 125 -12.11 -15.04 -18.25
C ARG A 125 -12.21 -16.55 -18.24
N GLU A 126 -12.39 -17.17 -19.43
CA GLU A 126 -12.57 -18.62 -19.55
C GLU A 126 -11.37 -19.39 -18.98
N GLN A 127 -10.16 -18.92 -19.28
CA GLN A 127 -8.93 -19.52 -18.76
C GLN A 127 -8.80 -19.31 -17.25
N ALA A 128 -9.08 -18.11 -16.74
CA ALA A 128 -9.04 -17.79 -15.31
C ALA A 128 -10.03 -18.65 -14.51
N VAL A 129 -11.26 -18.81 -15.01
CA VAL A 129 -12.27 -19.66 -14.38
C VAL A 129 -11.87 -21.15 -14.41
N ALA A 130 -11.25 -21.61 -15.52
CA ALA A 130 -10.77 -22.99 -15.62
C ALA A 130 -9.62 -23.31 -14.65
N ILE A 131 -8.75 -22.32 -14.37
CA ILE A 131 -7.61 -22.48 -13.44
C ILE A 131 -8.05 -22.50 -11.96
N GLN A 132 -9.04 -21.67 -11.61
CA GLN A 132 -9.53 -21.51 -10.24
C GLN A 132 -11.01 -21.84 -10.12
N SER A 133 -11.88 -20.82 -10.28
CA SER A 133 -13.33 -20.95 -10.27
C SER A 133 -13.99 -19.62 -10.69
N GLN A 134 -15.28 -19.67 -11.00
CA GLN A 134 -16.07 -18.46 -11.26
C GLN A 134 -16.09 -17.54 -10.03
N GLU A 135 -16.20 -18.10 -8.82
CA GLU A 135 -16.20 -17.34 -7.56
C GLU A 135 -14.92 -16.55 -7.37
N VAL A 136 -13.75 -17.16 -7.60
CA VAL A 136 -12.45 -16.50 -7.50
C VAL A 136 -12.31 -15.41 -8.55
N TYR A 137 -12.71 -15.68 -9.78
CA TYR A 137 -12.74 -14.69 -10.87
C TYR A 137 -13.57 -13.46 -10.46
N ASP A 138 -14.82 -13.65 -10.00
CA ASP A 138 -15.71 -12.56 -9.63
C ASP A 138 -15.15 -11.75 -8.43
N ARG A 139 -14.50 -12.43 -7.48
CA ARG A 139 -13.82 -11.80 -6.33
C ARG A 139 -12.69 -10.89 -6.80
N TYR A 140 -11.83 -11.36 -7.69
CA TYR A 140 -10.72 -10.55 -8.21
C TYR A 140 -11.19 -9.42 -9.13
N MET A 141 -12.21 -9.63 -9.97
CA MET A 141 -12.80 -8.54 -10.75
C MET A 141 -13.37 -7.44 -9.84
N LYS A 142 -14.09 -7.82 -8.79
CA LYS A 142 -14.59 -6.88 -7.78
C LYS A 142 -13.45 -6.13 -7.07
N TYR A 143 -12.37 -6.82 -6.73
CA TYR A 143 -11.18 -6.23 -6.12
C TYR A 143 -10.55 -5.19 -7.04
N LEU A 144 -10.18 -5.58 -8.26
CA LEU A 144 -9.46 -4.72 -9.21
C LEU A 144 -10.26 -3.47 -9.57
N THR A 145 -11.52 -3.65 -9.94
CA THR A 145 -12.40 -2.53 -10.34
C THR A 145 -12.76 -1.63 -9.16
N GLY A 146 -12.98 -2.22 -7.99
CA GLY A 146 -13.28 -1.47 -6.77
C GLY A 146 -12.08 -0.66 -6.29
N CYS A 147 -10.87 -1.21 -6.28
CA CYS A 147 -9.67 -0.47 -5.92
C CYS A 147 -9.36 0.64 -6.95
N ALA A 148 -9.49 0.39 -8.25
CA ALA A 148 -9.33 1.44 -9.27
C ALA A 148 -10.28 2.63 -9.01
N LYS A 149 -11.53 2.34 -8.59
CA LYS A 149 -12.48 3.38 -8.19
C LYS A 149 -12.00 4.16 -6.96
N LEU A 150 -11.48 3.49 -5.93
CA LEU A 150 -10.97 4.17 -4.72
C LEU A 150 -9.79 5.10 -5.04
N PHE A 151 -8.85 4.66 -5.89
CA PHE A 151 -7.76 5.50 -6.36
C PHE A 151 -8.27 6.71 -7.13
N ARG A 152 -9.18 6.52 -8.11
CA ARG A 152 -9.79 7.61 -8.87
C ARG A 152 -10.47 8.64 -8.00
N GLN A 153 -11.13 8.21 -6.94
CA GLN A 153 -11.87 9.07 -6.02
C GLN A 153 -10.98 9.73 -4.96
N GLY A 154 -9.70 9.35 -4.85
CA GLY A 154 -8.78 9.91 -3.86
C GLY A 154 -8.98 9.39 -2.44
N TYR A 155 -9.58 8.19 -2.26
CA TYR A 155 -9.69 7.53 -0.96
C TYR A 155 -8.37 6.92 -0.48
N THR A 156 -7.52 6.55 -1.41
CA THR A 156 -6.25 5.88 -1.19
C THR A 156 -5.23 6.39 -2.20
N ASP A 157 -3.97 6.27 -1.87
CA ASP A 157 -2.84 6.57 -2.74
C ASP A 157 -1.80 5.45 -2.66
N VAL A 158 -0.81 5.50 -3.53
CA VAL A 158 0.44 4.78 -3.39
C VAL A 158 1.56 5.79 -3.47
N ASP A 159 2.38 5.84 -2.44
CA ASP A 159 3.51 6.74 -2.41
C ASP A 159 4.84 5.99 -2.39
N GLN A 160 5.83 6.58 -3.05
CA GLN A 160 7.23 6.20 -2.90
C GLN A 160 7.96 7.24 -2.07
N PHE A 161 8.51 6.80 -0.94
CA PHE A 161 9.33 7.61 -0.05
C PHE A 161 10.79 7.25 -0.27
N THR A 162 11.62 8.25 -0.56
CA THR A 162 13.08 8.12 -0.50
C THR A 162 13.54 8.61 0.87
N LEU A 163 14.11 7.70 1.64
CA LEU A 163 14.59 7.92 3.01
C LEU A 163 16.11 7.86 3.02
N GLU A 164 16.76 8.82 3.70
CA GLU A 164 18.20 8.83 3.95
C GLU A 164 18.48 8.72 5.44
N LYS A 165 19.51 7.94 5.77
CA LYS A 165 20.04 7.82 7.12
C LYS A 165 20.85 9.05 7.51
#